data_9524c142fcc8d0d5b9b7804de1ad5758
#
_entry.id   9524c142fcc8d0d5b9b7804de1ad5758
#
_cell.length_a   1.000
_cell.length_b   1.000
_cell.length_c   1.000
_cell.angle_alpha   90.00
_cell.angle_beta   90.00
_cell.angle_gamma   90.00
#
_symmetry.space_group_name_H-M   'P 1'
#
loop_
_entity.id
_entity.type
_entity.pdbx_description
1 polymer ?
#
loop_
_entity_poly.entity_id
_entity_poly.type
_entity_poly.pdbx_seq_one_letter_code
_entity_poly.pdbx_strand_id
1 'polypeptide(L)'
;MDWLATRLREAGKTVLVTREPGGTPLAESIRNVLLAPSDEKMADDTELLLVFAARAQHLAEKIRPALERGDWVLSDRFVDATWAYQGAGRGLDQDAISRLEALVVRDTQPDMTLLFDVPVDVGMARAGKRAALDRIEQEDRAFFERIRQCYQERAGNEPDRFRVLDASCDLDQVRAQLQPLLEEMLTWS
;
A
#
# COMPACT_ATOMS: atom_id res chain seq x y z
N MET A 1 9.68 5.86 2.25
CA MET A 1 10.30 4.72 1.51
C MET A 1 11.80 4.93 1.37
N ASP A 2 12.28 5.97 0.71
CA ASP A 2 13.71 6.17 0.37
C ASP A 2 14.63 6.14 1.59
N TRP A 3 14.24 6.81 2.69
CA TRP A 3 15.03 6.79 3.92
C TRP A 3 15.22 5.35 4.45
N LEU A 4 14.15 4.56 4.53
CA LEU A 4 14.21 3.17 5.02
C LEU A 4 15.05 2.29 4.08
N ALA A 5 14.83 2.41 2.76
CA ALA A 5 15.61 1.70 1.75
C ALA A 5 17.10 2.02 1.84
N THR A 6 17.46 3.29 2.05
CA THR A 6 18.85 3.72 2.22
C THR A 6 19.47 3.08 3.45
N ARG A 7 18.77 3.12 4.60
CA ARG A 7 19.27 2.54 5.85
C ARG A 7 19.46 1.03 5.79
N LEU A 8 18.52 0.32 5.17
CA LEU A 8 18.66 -1.13 4.96
C LEU A 8 19.85 -1.46 4.04
N ARG A 9 20.06 -0.67 2.97
CA ARG A 9 21.22 -0.85 2.08
C ARG A 9 22.55 -0.54 2.79
N GLU A 10 22.60 0.51 3.61
CA GLU A 10 23.77 0.81 4.46
C GLU A 10 24.11 -0.32 5.43
N ALA A 11 23.08 -1.08 5.88
CA ALA A 11 23.23 -2.28 6.68
C ALA A 11 23.53 -3.56 5.85
N GLY A 12 23.83 -3.42 4.55
CA GLY A 12 24.26 -4.52 3.67
C GLY A 12 23.11 -5.34 3.07
N LYS A 13 21.85 -4.92 3.22
CA LYS A 13 20.70 -5.63 2.61
C LYS A 13 20.53 -5.23 1.14
N THR A 14 20.23 -6.20 0.27
CA THR A 14 19.72 -5.91 -1.08
C THR A 14 18.26 -5.54 -1.00
N VAL A 15 17.86 -4.37 -1.50
CA VAL A 15 16.50 -3.84 -1.31
C VAL A 15 15.88 -3.47 -2.64
N LEU A 16 14.78 -4.15 -2.97
CA LEU A 16 13.84 -3.79 -4.01
C LEU A 16 12.83 -2.77 -3.45
N VAL A 17 12.73 -1.61 -4.07
CA VAL A 17 11.67 -0.62 -3.78
C VAL A 17 10.66 -0.67 -4.91
N THR A 18 9.38 -0.79 -4.57
CA THR A 18 8.29 -0.91 -5.54
C THR A 18 7.00 -0.29 -5.02
N ARG A 19 5.90 -0.38 -5.78
CA ARG A 19 4.59 0.17 -5.40
C ARG A 19 3.44 -0.57 -6.04
N GLU A 20 2.25 -0.42 -5.47
CA GLU A 20 1.00 -0.90 -6.06
C GLU A 20 -0.08 0.20 -6.16
N PRO A 21 -0.98 0.11 -7.15
CA PRO A 21 -0.85 -0.72 -8.36
C PRO A 21 0.32 -0.24 -9.21
N GLY A 22 1.02 -1.18 -9.87
CA GLY A 22 2.20 -0.86 -10.71
C GLY A 22 3.37 -1.80 -10.50
N GLY A 23 4.57 -1.31 -10.72
CA GLY A 23 5.82 -2.03 -10.44
C GLY A 23 6.39 -2.84 -11.60
N THR A 24 5.60 -3.19 -12.64
CA THR A 24 6.03 -3.82 -13.90
C THR A 24 5.39 -3.09 -15.08
N PRO A 25 5.92 -3.22 -16.31
CA PRO A 25 5.35 -2.51 -17.46
C PRO A 25 3.85 -2.75 -17.66
N LEU A 26 3.39 -4.00 -17.54
CA LEU A 26 1.97 -4.33 -17.65
C LEU A 26 1.17 -3.78 -16.48
N ALA A 27 1.66 -3.91 -15.25
CA ALA A 27 0.99 -3.38 -14.07
C ALA A 27 0.92 -1.84 -14.08
N GLU A 28 1.92 -1.14 -14.64
CA GLU A 28 1.86 0.31 -14.85
C GLU A 28 0.82 0.70 -15.92
N SER A 29 0.66 -0.12 -16.97
CA SER A 29 -0.41 0.09 -17.96
C SER A 29 -1.78 -0.04 -17.29
N ILE A 30 -1.98 -1.04 -16.43
CA ILE A 30 -3.22 -1.20 -15.66
C ILE A 30 -3.42 -0.02 -14.70
N ARG A 31 -2.36 0.43 -14.01
CA ARG A 31 -2.41 1.62 -13.16
C ARG A 31 -2.89 2.85 -13.91
N ASN A 32 -2.40 3.05 -15.13
CA ASN A 32 -2.83 4.17 -15.96
C ASN A 32 -4.33 4.11 -16.26
N VAL A 33 -4.88 2.92 -16.56
CA VAL A 33 -6.32 2.73 -16.73
C VAL A 33 -7.09 3.04 -15.43
N LEU A 34 -6.59 2.56 -14.29
CA LEU A 34 -7.22 2.74 -12.98
C LEU A 34 -7.32 4.21 -12.54
N LEU A 35 -6.28 4.99 -12.83
CA LEU A 35 -6.13 6.36 -12.28
C LEU A 35 -6.48 7.46 -13.27
N ALA A 36 -6.56 7.14 -14.58
CA ALA A 36 -6.91 8.14 -15.59
C ALA A 36 -8.31 8.71 -15.34
N PRO A 37 -8.48 10.03 -15.43
CA PRO A 37 -9.79 10.63 -15.52
C PRO A 37 -10.55 10.07 -16.73
N SER A 38 -11.84 9.78 -16.57
CA SER A 38 -12.70 9.28 -17.65
C SER A 38 -14.13 9.80 -17.45
N ASP A 39 -14.80 10.08 -18.55
CA ASP A 39 -16.23 10.40 -18.56
C ASP A 39 -17.10 9.16 -18.23
N GLU A 40 -16.58 7.97 -18.49
CA GLU A 40 -17.21 6.71 -18.11
C GLU A 40 -16.85 6.39 -16.65
N LYS A 41 -17.89 6.16 -15.84
CA LYS A 41 -17.70 5.71 -14.46
C LYS A 41 -17.22 4.25 -14.46
N MET A 42 -16.04 4.00 -13.92
CA MET A 42 -15.57 2.64 -13.70
C MET A 42 -16.43 1.93 -12.67
N ALA A 43 -16.94 0.74 -13.00
CA ALA A 43 -17.65 -0.10 -12.04
C ALA A 43 -16.71 -0.58 -10.93
N ASP A 44 -17.22 -0.69 -9.70
CA ASP A 44 -16.39 -1.01 -8.53
C ASP A 44 -15.76 -2.41 -8.64
N ASP A 45 -16.47 -3.39 -9.21
CA ASP A 45 -15.90 -4.72 -9.52
C ASP A 45 -14.79 -4.64 -10.57
N THR A 46 -14.92 -3.76 -11.57
CA THR A 46 -13.85 -3.53 -12.57
C THR A 46 -12.60 -2.98 -11.89
N GLU A 47 -12.76 -2.01 -10.99
CA GLU A 47 -11.66 -1.44 -10.20
C GLU A 47 -10.95 -2.55 -9.39
N LEU A 48 -11.71 -3.37 -8.65
CA LEU A 48 -11.20 -4.48 -7.86
C LEU A 48 -10.41 -5.48 -8.71
N LEU A 49 -10.99 -5.92 -9.83
CA LEU A 49 -10.35 -6.88 -10.73
C LEU A 49 -9.06 -6.34 -11.35
N LEU A 50 -9.03 -5.07 -11.74
CA LEU A 50 -7.84 -4.42 -12.28
C LEU A 50 -6.73 -4.30 -11.22
N VAL A 51 -7.08 -3.96 -9.97
CA VAL A 51 -6.12 -3.91 -8.87
C VAL A 51 -5.48 -5.28 -8.65
N PHE A 52 -6.27 -6.35 -8.63
CA PHE A 52 -5.74 -7.70 -8.47
C PHE A 52 -4.99 -8.20 -9.71
N ALA A 53 -5.39 -7.82 -10.92
CA ALA A 53 -4.64 -8.13 -12.14
C ALA A 53 -3.24 -7.49 -12.12
N ALA A 54 -3.14 -6.21 -11.74
CA ALA A 54 -1.85 -5.54 -11.58
C ALA A 54 -0.99 -6.21 -10.51
N ARG A 55 -1.58 -6.57 -9.36
CA ARG A 55 -0.88 -7.27 -8.26
C ARG A 55 -0.39 -8.65 -8.68
N ALA A 56 -1.21 -9.43 -9.40
CA ALA A 56 -0.80 -10.74 -9.88
C ALA A 56 0.46 -10.67 -10.74
N GLN A 57 0.50 -9.71 -11.68
CA GLN A 57 1.66 -9.48 -12.54
C GLN A 57 2.87 -8.99 -11.72
N HIS A 58 2.65 -8.09 -10.77
CA HIS A 58 3.70 -7.54 -9.93
C HIS A 58 4.34 -8.59 -9.03
N LEU A 59 3.53 -9.46 -8.42
CA LEU A 59 4.00 -10.58 -7.63
C LEU A 59 4.83 -11.55 -8.47
N ALA A 60 4.32 -11.96 -9.64
CA ALA A 60 4.97 -12.96 -10.49
C ALA A 60 6.31 -12.48 -11.04
N GLU A 61 6.38 -11.25 -11.52
CA GLU A 61 7.55 -10.76 -12.28
C GLU A 61 8.56 -10.02 -11.42
N LYS A 62 8.19 -9.57 -10.23
CA LYS A 62 9.05 -8.69 -9.47
C LYS A 62 9.22 -9.07 -8.01
N ILE A 63 8.12 -9.21 -7.26
CA ILE A 63 8.20 -9.43 -5.81
C ILE A 63 8.74 -10.82 -5.51
N ARG A 64 8.08 -11.89 -5.99
CA ARG A 64 8.50 -13.27 -5.71
C ARG A 64 9.93 -13.57 -6.17
N PRO A 65 10.35 -13.20 -7.40
CA PRO A 65 11.75 -13.38 -7.80
C PRO A 65 12.76 -12.64 -6.93
N ALA A 66 12.40 -11.49 -6.36
CA ALA A 66 13.26 -10.76 -5.44
C ALA A 66 13.37 -11.50 -4.08
N LEU A 67 12.24 -11.94 -3.53
CA LEU A 67 12.21 -12.72 -2.29
C LEU A 67 12.95 -14.05 -2.42
N GLU A 68 12.82 -14.75 -3.56
CA GLU A 68 13.56 -15.99 -3.85
C GLU A 68 15.07 -15.80 -3.89
N ARG A 69 15.56 -14.60 -4.21
CA ARG A 69 16.99 -14.25 -4.13
C ARG A 69 17.44 -13.84 -2.72
N GLY A 70 16.52 -13.74 -1.77
CA GLY A 70 16.79 -13.21 -0.44
C GLY A 70 16.82 -11.68 -0.39
N ASP A 71 16.31 -11.00 -1.41
CA ASP A 71 16.22 -9.54 -1.41
C ASP A 71 15.09 -9.07 -0.47
N TRP A 72 15.27 -7.92 0.15
CA TRP A 72 14.23 -7.23 0.87
C TRP A 72 13.30 -6.49 -0.09
N VAL A 73 12.00 -6.56 0.15
CA VAL A 73 11.01 -5.87 -0.68
C VAL A 73 10.29 -4.80 0.14
N LEU A 74 10.42 -3.55 -0.26
CA LEU A 74 9.65 -2.43 0.26
C LEU A 74 8.59 -2.03 -0.77
N SER A 75 7.32 -2.26 -0.47
CA SER A 75 6.21 -1.86 -1.34
C SER A 75 5.44 -0.69 -0.76
N ASP A 76 5.26 0.37 -1.56
CA ASP A 76 4.26 1.40 -1.27
C ASP A 76 2.88 0.86 -1.64
N ARG A 77 2.10 0.54 -0.61
CA ARG A 77 0.85 -0.22 -0.66
C ARG A 77 1.05 -1.69 -1.05
N PHE A 78 0.11 -2.49 -0.59
CA PHE A 78 -0.07 -3.90 -0.95
C PHE A 78 -1.54 -4.28 -0.72
N VAL A 79 -1.83 -5.54 -0.36
CA VAL A 79 -3.19 -6.06 -0.24
C VAL A 79 -4.06 -5.30 0.76
N ASP A 80 -3.50 -4.81 1.87
CA ASP A 80 -4.23 -3.99 2.86
C ASP A 80 -4.87 -2.74 2.23
N ALA A 81 -4.25 -2.19 1.18
CA ALA A 81 -4.84 -1.08 0.43
C ALA A 81 -6.15 -1.49 -0.29
N THR A 82 -6.26 -2.73 -0.77
CA THR A 82 -7.50 -3.21 -1.40
C THR A 82 -8.63 -3.35 -0.37
N TRP A 83 -8.34 -3.88 0.81
CA TRP A 83 -9.32 -3.92 1.90
C TRP A 83 -9.82 -2.53 2.28
N ALA A 84 -8.91 -1.56 2.34
CA ALA A 84 -9.25 -0.19 2.69
C ALA A 84 -10.00 0.53 1.57
N TYR A 85 -9.49 0.52 0.34
CA TYR A 85 -10.03 1.32 -0.77
C TYR A 85 -11.25 0.67 -1.42
N GLN A 86 -11.15 -0.59 -1.85
CA GLN A 86 -12.22 -1.30 -2.52
C GLN A 86 -13.22 -1.88 -1.50
N GLY A 87 -12.75 -2.43 -0.40
CA GLY A 87 -13.60 -2.94 0.68
C GLY A 87 -14.35 -1.81 1.39
N ALA A 88 -13.70 -1.09 2.29
CA ALA A 88 -14.36 -0.07 3.10
C ALA A 88 -14.71 1.19 2.31
N GLY A 89 -13.83 1.66 1.42
CA GLY A 89 -14.05 2.86 0.61
C GLY A 89 -15.22 2.72 -0.34
N ARG A 90 -15.22 1.69 -1.21
CA ARG A 90 -16.28 1.39 -2.18
C ARG A 90 -17.44 0.59 -1.60
N GLY A 91 -17.25 -0.07 -0.45
CA GLY A 91 -18.26 -0.93 0.16
C GLY A 91 -18.42 -2.29 -0.54
N LEU A 92 -17.36 -2.78 -1.19
CA LEU A 92 -17.38 -4.08 -1.85
C LEU A 92 -17.39 -5.24 -0.86
N ASP A 93 -17.94 -6.36 -1.31
CA ASP A 93 -18.03 -7.59 -0.54
C ASP A 93 -16.64 -8.10 -0.10
N GLN A 94 -16.47 -8.27 1.19
CA GLN A 94 -15.23 -8.74 1.80
C GLN A 94 -14.91 -10.18 1.39
N ASP A 95 -15.90 -11.02 1.16
CA ASP A 95 -15.69 -12.38 0.68
C ASP A 95 -15.09 -12.42 -0.72
N ALA A 96 -15.50 -11.50 -1.61
CA ALA A 96 -14.93 -11.37 -2.95
C ALA A 96 -13.45 -10.95 -2.86
N ILE A 97 -13.12 -9.98 -2.01
CA ILE A 97 -11.73 -9.54 -1.78
C ILE A 97 -10.89 -10.69 -1.23
N SER A 98 -11.39 -11.40 -0.21
CA SER A 98 -10.71 -12.53 0.42
C SER A 98 -10.39 -13.65 -0.59
N ARG A 99 -11.34 -14.00 -1.48
CA ARG A 99 -11.11 -15.00 -2.52
C ARG A 99 -10.05 -14.58 -3.53
N LEU A 100 -10.05 -13.31 -3.96
CA LEU A 100 -9.04 -12.78 -4.87
C LEU A 100 -7.67 -12.69 -4.20
N GLU A 101 -7.62 -12.31 -2.92
CA GLU A 101 -6.39 -12.34 -2.13
C GLU A 101 -5.83 -13.76 -2.04
N ALA A 102 -6.63 -14.73 -1.66
CA ALA A 102 -6.21 -16.13 -1.59
C ALA A 102 -5.70 -16.67 -2.93
N LEU A 103 -6.32 -16.26 -4.06
CA LEU A 103 -5.90 -16.65 -5.41
C LEU A 103 -4.57 -16.02 -5.81
N VAL A 104 -4.38 -14.73 -5.53
CA VAL A 104 -3.29 -13.92 -6.10
C VAL A 104 -2.11 -13.80 -5.14
N VAL A 105 -2.36 -13.45 -3.88
CA VAL A 105 -1.31 -13.19 -2.88
C VAL A 105 -0.75 -14.51 -2.32
N ARG A 106 -1.64 -15.45 -2.03
CA ARG A 106 -1.27 -16.77 -1.47
C ARG A 106 -0.51 -16.60 -0.15
N ASP A 107 0.70 -17.15 -0.10
CA ASP A 107 1.64 -17.13 1.02
C ASP A 107 2.58 -15.92 1.03
N THR A 108 2.47 -15.02 0.03
CA THR A 108 3.33 -13.83 -0.09
C THR A 108 2.73 -12.66 0.72
N GLN A 109 2.57 -12.83 2.03
CA GLN A 109 2.12 -11.75 2.93
C GLN A 109 3.30 -10.90 3.39
N PRO A 110 3.10 -9.59 3.68
CA PRO A 110 4.14 -8.77 4.28
C PRO A 110 4.49 -9.24 5.69
N ASP A 111 5.78 -9.30 6.01
CA ASP A 111 6.25 -9.57 7.38
C ASP A 111 5.93 -8.41 8.31
N MET A 112 5.96 -7.18 7.79
CA MET A 112 5.58 -5.97 8.53
C MET A 112 4.86 -4.97 7.61
N THR A 113 3.80 -4.37 8.13
CA THR A 113 3.10 -3.25 7.50
C THR A 113 3.26 -1.98 8.33
N LEU A 114 3.87 -0.97 7.75
CA LEU A 114 4.01 0.36 8.36
C LEU A 114 2.79 1.21 7.97
N LEU A 115 1.88 1.44 8.90
CA LEU A 115 0.73 2.31 8.71
C LEU A 115 1.09 3.75 9.11
N PHE A 116 1.25 4.62 8.14
CA PHE A 116 1.42 6.06 8.35
C PHE A 116 0.05 6.70 8.55
N ASP A 117 -0.43 6.70 9.79
CA ASP A 117 -1.73 7.27 10.11
C ASP A 117 -1.69 8.80 10.14
N VAL A 118 -2.67 9.40 9.50
CA VAL A 118 -2.84 10.86 9.47
C VAL A 118 -4.33 11.21 9.46
N PRO A 119 -4.77 12.23 10.23
CA PRO A 119 -6.14 12.73 10.12
C PRO A 119 -6.49 13.09 8.68
N VAL A 120 -7.70 12.72 8.23
CA VAL A 120 -8.13 12.86 6.83
C VAL A 120 -7.95 14.28 6.32
N ASP A 121 -8.34 15.27 7.12
CA ASP A 121 -8.22 16.69 6.74
C ASP A 121 -6.76 17.12 6.47
N VAL A 122 -5.82 16.60 7.26
CA VAL A 122 -4.38 16.83 7.07
C VAL A 122 -3.88 16.16 5.80
N GLY A 123 -4.30 14.91 5.56
CA GLY A 123 -3.97 14.16 4.34
C GLY A 123 -4.49 14.84 3.07
N MET A 124 -5.75 15.24 3.07
CA MET A 124 -6.38 15.95 1.94
C MET A 124 -5.71 17.32 1.68
N ALA A 125 -5.41 18.08 2.74
CA ALA A 125 -4.71 19.36 2.60
C ALA A 125 -3.29 19.20 2.01
N ARG A 126 -2.60 18.09 2.32
CA ARG A 126 -1.28 17.76 1.72
C ARG A 126 -1.42 17.35 0.26
N ALA A 127 -2.42 16.53 -0.08
CA ALA A 127 -2.69 16.10 -1.45
C ALA A 127 -3.06 17.30 -2.36
N GLY A 128 -3.93 18.19 -1.91
CA GLY A 128 -4.35 19.37 -2.67
C GLY A 128 -3.23 20.41 -2.98
N LYS A 129 -2.05 20.25 -2.39
CA LYS A 129 -0.85 21.04 -2.72
C LYS A 129 -0.03 20.46 -3.87
N ARG A 130 -0.36 19.26 -4.34
CA ARG A 130 0.30 18.60 -5.48
C ARG A 130 -0.36 19.03 -6.79
N ALA A 131 0.17 18.56 -7.93
CA ALA A 131 -0.45 18.71 -9.24
C ALA A 131 -1.83 18.01 -9.30
N ALA A 132 -2.47 18.00 -10.47
CA ALA A 132 -3.81 17.47 -10.66
C ALA A 132 -4.05 16.14 -9.91
N LEU A 133 -5.18 16.08 -9.19
CA LEU A 133 -5.61 14.89 -8.43
C LEU A 133 -6.01 13.79 -9.40
N ASP A 134 -5.65 12.55 -9.09
CA ASP A 134 -6.12 11.37 -9.82
C ASP A 134 -7.59 11.05 -9.48
N ARG A 135 -8.17 10.03 -10.16
CA ARG A 135 -9.57 9.64 -10.00
C ARG A 135 -9.93 9.28 -8.55
N ILE A 136 -9.03 8.66 -7.83
CA ILE A 136 -9.26 8.23 -6.43
C ILE A 136 -9.07 9.43 -5.48
N GLU A 137 -8.10 10.28 -5.74
CA GLU A 137 -7.84 11.47 -4.92
C GLU A 137 -8.98 12.51 -5.02
N GLN A 138 -9.88 12.39 -5.99
CA GLN A 138 -11.08 13.23 -6.15
C GLN A 138 -12.29 12.77 -5.34
N GLU A 139 -12.20 11.64 -4.64
CA GLU A 139 -13.27 11.13 -3.78
C GLU A 139 -13.53 12.05 -2.57
N ASP A 140 -14.70 11.91 -1.98
CA ASP A 140 -15.12 12.73 -0.85
C ASP A 140 -14.40 12.39 0.46
N ARG A 141 -14.55 13.27 1.45
CA ARG A 141 -13.97 13.10 2.79
C ARG A 141 -14.44 11.80 3.46
N ALA A 142 -15.72 11.45 3.31
CA ALA A 142 -16.29 10.27 3.94
C ALA A 142 -15.67 8.97 3.39
N PHE A 143 -15.29 8.94 2.10
CA PHE A 143 -14.54 7.85 1.50
C PHE A 143 -13.19 7.64 2.21
N PHE A 144 -12.42 8.71 2.42
CA PHE A 144 -11.12 8.63 3.10
C PHE A 144 -11.24 8.33 4.59
N GLU A 145 -12.34 8.74 5.25
CA GLU A 145 -12.60 8.36 6.64
C GLU A 145 -12.84 6.85 6.77
N ARG A 146 -13.63 6.25 5.88
CA ARG A 146 -13.82 4.79 5.86
C ARG A 146 -12.51 4.03 5.61
N ILE A 147 -11.67 4.53 4.70
CA ILE A 147 -10.35 3.96 4.42
C ILE A 147 -9.46 3.98 5.68
N ARG A 148 -9.36 5.15 6.32
CA ARG A 148 -8.55 5.31 7.53
C ARG A 148 -9.04 4.38 8.64
N GLN A 149 -10.34 4.33 8.87
CA GLN A 149 -10.94 3.44 9.86
C GLN A 149 -10.60 1.98 9.58
N CYS A 150 -10.74 1.53 8.34
CA CYS A 150 -10.39 0.16 7.94
C CYS A 150 -8.92 -0.17 8.22
N TYR A 151 -7.99 0.74 7.90
CA TYR A 151 -6.58 0.52 8.23
C TYR A 151 -6.33 0.41 9.74
N GLN A 152 -7.00 1.25 10.54
CA GLN A 152 -6.88 1.20 12.01
C GLN A 152 -7.46 -0.10 12.58
N GLU A 153 -8.60 -0.56 12.07
CA GLU A 153 -9.21 -1.84 12.46
C GLU A 153 -8.30 -3.02 12.08
N ARG A 154 -7.73 -3.03 10.87
CA ARG A 154 -6.76 -4.04 10.46
C ARG A 154 -5.51 -4.04 11.34
N ALA A 155 -4.98 -2.86 11.65
CA ALA A 155 -3.84 -2.74 12.56
C ALA A 155 -4.15 -3.26 13.97
N GLY A 156 -5.36 -3.02 14.47
CA GLY A 156 -5.82 -3.54 15.75
C GLY A 156 -6.03 -5.05 15.77
N ASN A 157 -6.43 -5.63 14.63
CA ASN A 157 -6.65 -7.08 14.50
C ASN A 157 -5.36 -7.87 14.25
N GLU A 158 -4.32 -7.24 13.70
CA GLU A 158 -3.04 -7.87 13.34
C GLU A 158 -1.84 -7.07 13.96
N PRO A 159 -1.79 -6.88 15.30
CA PRO A 159 -0.79 -6.02 15.94
C PRO A 159 0.64 -6.53 15.77
N ASP A 160 0.83 -7.83 15.55
CA ASP A 160 2.16 -8.43 15.33
C ASP A 160 2.73 -8.04 13.96
N ARG A 161 1.86 -7.82 12.96
CA ARG A 161 2.25 -7.42 11.60
C ARG A 161 2.26 -5.91 11.40
N PHE A 162 1.34 -5.17 12.01
CA PHE A 162 1.24 -3.73 11.83
C PHE A 162 2.07 -2.94 12.84
N ARG A 163 2.67 -1.85 12.36
CA ARG A 163 3.25 -0.78 13.17
C ARG A 163 2.63 0.54 12.75
N VAL A 164 1.93 1.19 13.67
CA VAL A 164 1.25 2.46 13.41
C VAL A 164 2.17 3.61 13.76
N LEU A 165 2.37 4.53 12.80
CA LEU A 165 3.19 5.74 12.96
C LEU A 165 2.31 6.97 12.81
N ASP A 166 2.48 7.94 13.69
CA ASP A 166 1.86 9.25 13.54
C ASP A 166 2.54 10.02 12.40
N ALA A 167 1.83 10.13 11.28
CA ALA A 167 2.28 10.90 10.13
C ALA A 167 1.69 12.32 10.09
N SER A 168 1.03 12.78 11.16
CA SER A 168 0.58 14.17 11.29
C SER A 168 1.72 15.13 11.57
N CYS A 169 2.78 14.66 12.20
CA CYS A 169 3.98 15.38 12.57
C CYS A 169 4.91 15.66 11.37
N ASP A 170 6.05 16.29 11.62
CA ASP A 170 7.07 16.56 10.60
C ASP A 170 7.88 15.31 10.22
N LEU A 171 8.67 15.41 9.14
CA LEU A 171 9.41 14.29 8.60
C LEU A 171 10.47 13.72 9.55
N ASP A 172 11.11 14.57 10.37
CA ASP A 172 12.16 14.13 11.29
C ASP A 172 11.55 13.38 12.47
N GLN A 173 10.38 13.80 12.95
CA GLN A 173 9.60 13.07 13.95
C GLN A 173 9.10 11.71 13.41
N VAL A 174 8.66 11.64 12.14
CA VAL A 174 8.32 10.36 11.49
C VAL A 174 9.55 9.45 11.40
N ARG A 175 10.72 9.97 11.03
CA ARG A 175 11.98 9.21 10.99
C ARG A 175 12.37 8.70 12.37
N ALA A 176 12.19 9.50 13.42
CA ALA A 176 12.46 9.07 14.79
C ALA A 176 11.59 7.88 15.21
N GLN A 177 10.32 7.85 14.78
CA GLN A 177 9.44 6.68 15.00
C GLN A 177 9.86 5.45 14.19
N LEU A 178 10.44 5.63 13.00
CA LEU A 178 10.94 4.54 12.16
C LEU A 178 12.23 3.91 12.68
N GLN A 179 13.05 4.64 13.44
CA GLN A 179 14.37 4.18 13.86
C GLN A 179 14.31 2.86 14.68
N PRO A 180 13.50 2.72 15.73
CA PRO A 180 13.40 1.46 16.47
C PRO A 180 12.85 0.31 15.61
N LEU A 181 11.96 0.58 14.65
CA LEU A 181 11.44 -0.43 13.75
C LEU A 181 12.49 -0.91 12.74
N LEU A 182 13.37 -0.03 12.28
CA LEU A 182 14.51 -0.41 11.48
C LEU A 182 15.46 -1.33 12.28
N GLU A 183 15.71 -1.03 13.55
CA GLU A 183 16.51 -1.88 14.43
C GLU A 183 15.88 -3.26 14.62
N GLU A 184 14.54 -3.33 14.82
CA GLU A 184 13.77 -4.58 14.84
C GLU A 184 13.97 -5.36 13.54
N MET A 185 13.73 -4.73 12.37
CA MET A 185 13.88 -5.37 11.07
C MET A 185 15.31 -5.92 10.85
N LEU A 186 16.33 -5.22 11.27
CA LEU A 186 17.73 -5.65 11.09
C LEU A 186 18.09 -6.89 11.91
N THR A 187 17.26 -7.29 12.87
CA THR A 187 17.43 -8.57 13.59
C THR A 187 16.90 -9.77 12.80
N TRP A 188 16.14 -9.54 11.72
CA TRP A 188 15.61 -10.61 10.90
C TRP A 188 16.71 -11.25 10.05
N SER A 189 16.78 -12.56 10.07
CA SER A 189 17.78 -13.37 9.37
C SER A 189 17.40 -13.68 7.93
#